data_5755551f63fd0046a6bb5cb875d6bb60
#
_entry.id   5755551f63fd0046a6bb5cb875d6bb60
#
_cell.length_a   1.000
_cell.length_b   1.000
_cell.length_c   1.000
_cell.angle_alpha   90.00
_cell.angle_beta   90.00
_cell.angle_gamma   90.00
#
_symmetry.space_group_name_H-M   'P 1'
#
loop_
_entity.id
_entity.type
_entity.pdbx_description
1 polymer ?
#
loop_
_entity_poly.entity_id
_entity_poly.type
_entity_poly.pdbx_seq_one_letter_code
_entity_poly.pdbx_strand_id
1 'polypeptide(L)'
;MTAHALALGITAFLACAVEAIEALTIVVAVGVTRGWGRALTAAFCAIVVLAAVVALAGPRLTELADLRFVRLIVGLIAFYLGVTWLRKAILRAAGRKALRDEHAAFERGRAKVAAGDDAAAFATAFSGVLTEGIEVVAIVLALGSGTTQTLAAATGGALIAIVAVALLGVAVRGPLERVPENALKYVVGVMVTAFGIFWTGEGLGVSWPADDVALFYLAAIVLAAAGTTTGALRTRTAPS
;
A
#
# COMPACT_ATOMS: atom_id res chain seq x y z
N MET A 1 6.02 -0.63 -23.45
CA MET A 1 5.19 -0.17 -22.30
C MET A 1 4.74 1.25 -22.61
N THR A 2 3.45 1.53 -22.48
CA THR A 2 2.96 2.91 -22.57
C THR A 2 3.41 3.71 -21.35
N ALA A 3 3.52 5.04 -21.47
CA ALA A 3 3.88 5.91 -20.32
C ALA A 3 2.92 5.71 -19.14
N HIS A 4 1.65 5.44 -19.43
CA HIS A 4 0.63 5.11 -18.46
C HIS A 4 0.96 3.82 -17.69
N ALA A 5 1.25 2.71 -18.36
CA ALA A 5 1.60 1.45 -17.70
C ALA A 5 2.87 1.57 -16.85
N LEU A 6 3.85 2.40 -17.29
CA LEU A 6 5.05 2.67 -16.51
C LEU A 6 4.71 3.44 -15.22
N ALA A 7 3.87 4.48 -15.29
CA ALA A 7 3.43 5.24 -14.13
C ALA A 7 2.70 4.36 -13.13
N LEU A 8 1.83 3.44 -13.61
CA LEU A 8 1.15 2.45 -12.78
C LEU A 8 2.12 1.50 -12.08
N GLY A 9 3.10 0.99 -12.81
CA GLY A 9 4.12 0.09 -12.24
C GLY A 9 4.95 0.78 -11.17
N ILE A 10 5.35 2.04 -11.38
CA ILE A 10 6.07 2.84 -10.36
C ILE A 10 5.19 3.10 -9.15
N THR A 11 3.92 3.46 -9.35
CA THR A 11 2.98 3.69 -8.25
C THR A 11 2.76 2.42 -7.44
N ALA A 12 2.56 1.27 -8.11
CA ALA A 12 2.43 -0.02 -7.46
C ALA A 12 3.70 -0.39 -6.68
N PHE A 13 4.89 -0.15 -7.26
CA PHE A 13 6.17 -0.36 -6.58
C PHE A 13 6.24 0.45 -5.28
N LEU A 14 5.99 1.76 -5.34
CA LEU A 14 6.09 2.62 -4.16
C LEU A 14 5.06 2.24 -3.08
N ALA A 15 3.83 1.97 -3.48
CA ALA A 15 2.77 1.55 -2.57
C ALA A 15 3.09 0.22 -1.90
N CYS A 16 3.40 -0.81 -2.70
CA CYS A 16 3.70 -2.15 -2.18
C CYS A 16 5.02 -2.21 -1.39
N ALA A 17 5.98 -1.30 -1.66
CA ALA A 17 7.19 -1.20 -0.85
C ALA A 17 6.87 -0.76 0.59
N VAL A 18 5.91 0.13 0.79
CA VAL A 18 5.47 0.55 2.13
C VAL A 18 4.89 -0.64 2.89
N GLU A 19 3.96 -1.38 2.27
CA GLU A 19 3.31 -2.53 2.91
C GLU A 19 4.31 -3.68 3.16
N ALA A 20 5.24 -3.90 2.23
CA ALA A 20 6.31 -4.87 2.42
C ALA A 20 7.23 -4.51 3.60
N ILE A 21 7.52 -3.21 3.84
CA ILE A 21 8.29 -2.75 5.01
C ILE A 21 7.52 -2.99 6.30
N GLU A 22 6.21 -2.74 6.32
CA GLU A 22 5.37 -3.01 7.48
C GLU A 22 5.34 -4.51 7.79
N ALA A 23 5.12 -5.36 6.79
CA ALA A 23 5.19 -6.81 6.93
C ALA A 23 6.55 -7.28 7.43
N LEU A 24 7.65 -6.77 6.85
CA LEU A 24 9.01 -7.09 7.25
C LEU A 24 9.28 -6.74 8.71
N THR A 25 8.83 -5.57 9.16
CA THR A 25 8.98 -5.11 10.55
C THR A 25 8.36 -6.11 11.53
N ILE A 26 7.17 -6.65 11.20
CA ILE A 26 6.49 -7.68 12.02
C ILE A 26 7.26 -8.99 12.00
N VAL A 27 7.69 -9.46 10.82
CA VAL A 27 8.46 -10.71 10.66
C VAL A 27 9.78 -10.64 11.43
N VAL A 28 10.50 -9.51 11.33
CA VAL A 28 11.76 -9.30 12.06
C VAL A 28 11.52 -9.29 13.57
N ALA A 29 10.46 -8.59 14.06
CA ALA A 29 10.13 -8.56 15.47
C ALA A 29 9.87 -9.96 16.04
N VAL A 30 9.14 -10.82 15.31
CA VAL A 30 8.93 -12.23 15.69
C VAL A 30 10.21 -13.02 15.59
N GLY A 31 10.98 -12.86 14.50
CA GLY A 31 12.21 -13.60 14.23
C GLY A 31 13.27 -13.42 15.31
N VAL A 32 13.52 -12.17 15.74
CA VAL A 32 14.53 -11.87 16.78
C VAL A 32 14.05 -12.20 18.19
N THR A 33 12.73 -12.32 18.43
CA THR A 33 12.17 -12.56 19.75
C THR A 33 11.87 -14.02 20.01
N ARG A 34 11.36 -14.76 19.01
CA ARG A 34 10.87 -16.14 19.13
C ARG A 34 11.47 -17.11 18.11
N GLY A 35 12.43 -16.64 17.32
CA GLY A 35 13.18 -17.43 16.35
C GLY A 35 12.70 -17.31 14.91
N TRP A 36 13.68 -17.27 14.00
CA TRP A 36 13.46 -17.08 12.57
C TRP A 36 12.68 -18.19 11.88
N GLY A 37 12.83 -19.45 12.31
CA GLY A 37 12.06 -20.57 11.74
C GLY A 37 10.56 -20.33 11.86
N ARG A 38 10.09 -19.89 13.02
CA ARG A 38 8.67 -19.60 13.26
C ARG A 38 8.18 -18.40 12.46
N ALA A 39 8.94 -17.32 12.46
CA ALA A 39 8.60 -16.11 11.72
C ALA A 39 8.48 -16.38 10.22
N LEU A 40 9.47 -17.08 9.64
CA LEU A 40 9.49 -17.39 8.21
C LEU A 40 8.40 -18.41 7.83
N THR A 41 8.13 -19.42 8.66
CA THR A 41 7.03 -20.37 8.41
C THR A 41 5.69 -19.67 8.43
N ALA A 42 5.46 -18.76 9.39
CA ALA A 42 4.22 -17.98 9.45
C ALA A 42 4.05 -17.06 8.22
N ALA A 43 5.12 -16.35 7.82
CA ALA A 43 5.12 -15.52 6.63
C ALA A 43 4.87 -16.35 5.36
N PHE A 44 5.52 -17.50 5.23
CA PHE A 44 5.31 -18.41 4.10
C PHE A 44 3.86 -18.90 4.03
N CYS A 45 3.27 -19.33 5.14
CA CYS A 45 1.86 -19.75 5.20
C CYS A 45 0.93 -18.60 4.77
N ALA A 46 1.17 -17.37 5.22
CA ALA A 46 0.38 -16.22 4.80
C ALA A 46 0.49 -15.96 3.30
N ILE A 47 1.71 -16.03 2.73
CA ILE A 47 1.95 -15.87 1.29
C ILE A 47 1.23 -16.97 0.49
N VAL A 48 1.27 -18.23 0.95
CA VAL A 48 0.55 -19.34 0.29
C VAL A 48 -0.95 -19.10 0.28
N VAL A 49 -1.53 -18.64 1.41
CA VAL A 49 -2.96 -18.29 1.47
C VAL A 49 -3.27 -17.16 0.50
N LEU A 50 -2.48 -16.09 0.46
CA LEU A 50 -2.67 -14.98 -0.49
C LEU A 50 -2.56 -15.43 -1.93
N ALA A 51 -1.55 -16.26 -2.26
CA ALA A 51 -1.37 -16.81 -3.60
C ALA A 51 -2.55 -17.67 -4.02
N ALA A 52 -3.08 -18.50 -3.11
CA ALA A 52 -4.28 -19.30 -3.37
C ALA A 52 -5.51 -18.41 -3.63
N VAL A 53 -5.72 -17.36 -2.83
CA VAL A 53 -6.82 -16.40 -3.04
C VAL A 53 -6.69 -15.71 -4.40
N VAL A 54 -5.49 -15.22 -4.75
CA VAL A 54 -5.23 -14.57 -6.04
C VAL A 54 -5.42 -15.53 -7.21
N ALA A 55 -4.94 -16.77 -7.09
CA ALA A 55 -5.09 -17.79 -8.14
C ALA A 55 -6.55 -18.17 -8.39
N LEU A 56 -7.37 -18.23 -7.33
CA LEU A 56 -8.79 -18.59 -7.43
C LEU A 56 -9.67 -17.42 -7.88
N ALA A 57 -9.39 -16.22 -7.38
CA ALA A 57 -10.21 -15.03 -7.64
C ALA A 57 -9.72 -14.24 -8.88
N GLY A 58 -8.42 -14.21 -9.13
CA GLY A 58 -7.80 -13.37 -10.16
C GLY A 58 -8.37 -13.58 -11.58
N PRO A 59 -8.48 -14.81 -12.12
CA PRO A 59 -9.04 -15.04 -13.45
C PRO A 59 -10.47 -14.53 -13.60
N ARG A 60 -11.30 -14.70 -12.56
CA ARG A 60 -12.68 -14.20 -12.57
C ARG A 60 -12.75 -12.68 -12.50
N LEU A 61 -11.86 -12.07 -11.74
CA LEU A 61 -11.79 -10.61 -11.64
C LEU A 61 -11.32 -9.97 -12.95
N THR A 62 -10.42 -10.60 -13.70
CA THR A 62 -9.99 -10.11 -15.01
C THR A 62 -11.10 -10.23 -16.07
N GLU A 63 -11.88 -11.31 -16.05
CA GLU A 63 -13.05 -11.48 -16.95
C GLU A 63 -14.14 -10.43 -16.66
N LEU A 64 -14.28 -10.01 -15.41
CA LEU A 64 -15.29 -9.05 -14.99
C LEU A 64 -14.79 -7.60 -15.06
N ALA A 65 -13.50 -7.36 -15.26
CA ALA A 65 -12.88 -6.03 -15.20
C ALA A 65 -13.44 -5.04 -16.24
N ASP A 66 -13.98 -5.50 -17.34
CA ASP A 66 -14.62 -4.67 -18.36
C ASP A 66 -16.04 -4.21 -18.00
N LEU A 67 -16.62 -4.78 -16.95
CA LEU A 67 -17.94 -4.39 -16.50
C LEU A 67 -17.87 -3.05 -15.76
N ARG A 68 -18.68 -2.07 -16.16
CA ARG A 68 -18.79 -0.76 -15.49
C ARG A 68 -18.96 -0.86 -13.98
N PHE A 69 -19.75 -1.85 -13.53
CA PHE A 69 -19.98 -2.08 -12.11
C PHE A 69 -18.71 -2.50 -11.37
N VAL A 70 -17.84 -3.29 -11.98
CA VAL A 70 -16.55 -3.70 -11.38
C VAL A 70 -15.61 -2.51 -11.30
N ARG A 71 -15.53 -1.69 -12.36
CA ARG A 71 -14.75 -0.43 -12.34
C ARG A 71 -15.24 0.50 -11.22
N LEU A 72 -16.56 0.62 -11.05
CA LEU A 72 -17.14 1.42 -9.96
C LEU A 72 -16.70 0.89 -8.59
N ILE A 73 -16.83 -0.41 -8.33
CA ILE A 73 -16.45 -1.00 -7.04
C ILE A 73 -14.96 -0.83 -6.77
N VAL A 74 -14.11 -1.18 -7.73
CA VAL A 74 -12.65 -1.07 -7.59
C VAL A 74 -12.24 0.40 -7.42
N GLY A 75 -12.86 1.31 -8.18
CA GLY A 75 -12.64 2.73 -8.04
C GLY A 75 -13.01 3.25 -6.65
N LEU A 76 -14.15 2.85 -6.10
CA LEU A 76 -14.58 3.21 -4.75
C LEU A 76 -13.64 2.66 -3.67
N ILE A 77 -13.18 1.42 -3.82
CA ILE A 77 -12.21 0.82 -2.89
C ILE A 77 -10.89 1.61 -2.95
N ALA A 78 -10.35 1.85 -4.15
CA ALA A 78 -9.13 2.63 -4.33
C ALA A 78 -9.28 4.05 -3.77
N PHE A 79 -10.41 4.72 -4.03
CA PHE A 79 -10.71 6.04 -3.48
C PHE A 79 -10.69 6.04 -1.95
N TYR A 80 -11.38 5.09 -1.33
CA TYR A 80 -11.42 4.95 0.12
C TYR A 80 -10.04 4.72 0.73
N LEU A 81 -9.24 3.81 0.17
CA LEU A 81 -7.88 3.53 0.62
C LEU A 81 -7.00 4.77 0.44
N GLY A 82 -7.01 5.38 -0.75
CA GLY A 82 -6.23 6.55 -1.07
C GLY A 82 -6.53 7.73 -0.14
N VAL A 83 -7.81 8.06 0.05
CA VAL A 83 -8.23 9.14 0.98
C VAL A 83 -7.84 8.83 2.43
N THR A 84 -7.96 7.58 2.85
CA THR A 84 -7.59 7.17 4.22
C THR A 84 -6.09 7.35 4.46
N TRP A 85 -5.25 6.96 3.52
CA TRP A 85 -3.80 7.14 3.60
C TRP A 85 -3.42 8.61 3.50
N LEU A 86 -3.97 9.32 2.53
CA LEU A 86 -3.72 10.73 2.30
C LEU A 86 -4.11 11.58 3.52
N ARG A 87 -5.27 11.32 4.13
CA ARG A 87 -5.69 11.99 5.36
C ARG A 87 -4.68 11.80 6.49
N LYS A 88 -4.19 10.57 6.70
CA LYS A 88 -3.17 10.29 7.71
C LYS A 88 -1.86 11.05 7.40
N ALA A 89 -1.45 11.05 6.13
CA ALA A 89 -0.25 11.73 5.67
C ALA A 89 -0.34 13.25 5.81
N ILE A 90 -1.47 13.86 5.45
CA ILE A 90 -1.76 15.30 5.64
C ILE A 90 -1.67 15.68 7.12
N LEU A 91 -2.32 14.91 8.00
CA LEU A 91 -2.31 15.19 9.44
C LEU A 91 -0.89 15.09 10.04
N ARG A 92 -0.07 14.15 9.56
CA ARG A 92 1.34 14.02 9.95
C ARG A 92 2.16 15.18 9.41
N ALA A 93 1.99 15.51 8.12
CA ALA A 93 2.68 16.64 7.50
C ALA A 93 2.31 17.99 8.13
N ALA A 94 1.08 18.12 8.63
CA ALA A 94 0.62 19.32 9.36
C ALA A 94 1.03 19.35 10.84
N GLY A 95 1.75 18.32 11.34
CA GLY A 95 2.15 18.24 12.75
C GLY A 95 1.00 17.90 13.72
N ARG A 96 -0.19 17.57 13.20
CA ARG A 96 -1.38 17.22 14.02
C ARG A 96 -1.48 15.74 14.40
N LYS A 97 -0.63 14.92 13.83
CA LYS A 97 -0.45 13.50 14.15
C LYS A 97 1.03 13.21 14.19
N ALA A 98 1.47 12.43 15.18
CA ALA A 98 2.85 11.97 15.23
C ALA A 98 3.25 11.27 13.95
N LEU A 99 4.47 11.50 13.48
CA LEU A 99 5.06 10.74 12.39
C LEU A 99 5.06 9.27 12.78
N ARG A 100 4.90 8.39 11.82
CA ARG A 100 5.10 6.98 12.07
C ARG A 100 6.57 6.75 12.35
N ASP A 101 6.83 6.14 13.48
CA ASP A 101 8.15 5.77 13.96
C ASP A 101 8.25 4.25 13.88
N GLU A 102 8.99 3.77 12.89
CA GLU A 102 9.18 2.34 12.64
C GLU A 102 9.94 1.66 13.78
N HIS A 103 10.87 2.39 14.43
CA HIS A 103 11.57 1.86 15.59
C HIS A 103 10.63 1.61 16.76
N ALA A 104 9.79 2.58 17.07
CA ALA A 104 8.77 2.43 18.11
C ALA A 104 7.72 1.37 17.75
N ALA A 105 7.38 1.21 16.47
CA ALA A 105 6.48 0.14 16.00
C ALA A 105 7.13 -1.24 16.18
N PHE A 106 8.41 -1.37 15.82
CA PHE A 106 9.20 -2.59 16.01
C PHE A 106 9.32 -2.98 17.49
N GLU A 107 9.66 -2.03 18.39
CA GLU A 107 9.80 -2.29 19.81
C GLU A 107 8.45 -2.69 20.46
N ARG A 108 7.35 -2.05 20.06
CA ARG A 108 6.01 -2.46 20.50
C ARG A 108 5.68 -3.88 20.02
N GLY A 109 6.01 -4.20 18.77
CA GLY A 109 5.85 -5.55 18.21
C GLY A 109 6.65 -6.59 18.99
N ARG A 110 7.92 -6.29 19.28
CA ARG A 110 8.78 -7.15 20.12
C ARG A 110 8.21 -7.39 21.51
N ALA A 111 7.78 -6.33 22.19
CA ALA A 111 7.22 -6.43 23.54
C ALA A 111 5.94 -7.30 23.54
N LYS A 112 5.06 -7.11 22.54
CA LYS A 112 3.85 -7.93 22.37
C LYS A 112 4.18 -9.40 22.16
N VAL A 113 5.14 -9.69 21.28
CA VAL A 113 5.58 -11.07 20.98
C VAL A 113 6.26 -11.70 22.18
N ALA A 114 7.07 -10.95 22.93
CA ALA A 114 7.75 -11.43 24.13
C ALA A 114 6.77 -11.79 25.25
N ALA A 115 5.65 -11.08 25.35
CA ALA A 115 4.62 -11.34 26.36
C ALA A 115 3.72 -12.55 26.02
N GLY A 116 3.65 -12.98 24.74
CA GLY A 116 2.86 -14.11 24.29
C GLY A 116 3.62 -15.44 24.32
N ASP A 117 2.95 -16.50 23.94
CA ASP A 117 3.53 -17.81 23.69
C ASP A 117 3.96 -17.98 22.20
N ASP A 118 4.41 -19.17 21.86
CA ASP A 118 4.86 -19.51 20.52
C ASP A 118 3.72 -19.49 19.49
N ALA A 119 2.50 -19.86 19.88
CA ALA A 119 1.33 -19.80 19.00
C ALA A 119 0.91 -18.35 18.73
N ALA A 120 0.96 -17.49 19.75
CA ALA A 120 0.70 -16.06 19.61
C ALA A 120 1.74 -15.37 18.72
N ALA A 121 3.02 -15.77 18.81
CA ALA A 121 4.09 -15.27 17.95
C ALA A 121 3.85 -15.66 16.49
N PHE A 122 3.52 -16.94 16.22
CA PHE A 122 3.15 -17.39 14.87
C PHE A 122 1.94 -16.63 14.33
N ALA A 123 0.86 -16.54 15.13
CA ALA A 123 -0.35 -15.82 14.74
C ALA A 123 -0.07 -14.34 14.43
N THR A 124 0.83 -13.70 15.19
CA THR A 124 1.21 -12.30 14.97
C THR A 124 1.92 -12.13 13.63
N ALA A 125 2.90 -12.97 13.30
CA ALA A 125 3.59 -12.91 12.01
C ALA A 125 2.66 -13.26 10.86
N PHE A 126 1.86 -14.32 11.00
CA PHE A 126 0.90 -14.77 9.98
C PHE A 126 -0.14 -13.69 9.67
N SER A 127 -0.83 -13.18 10.70
CA SER A 127 -1.87 -12.16 10.51
C SER A 127 -1.30 -10.84 9.99
N GLY A 128 -0.10 -10.45 10.45
CA GLY A 128 0.56 -9.24 9.96
C GLY A 128 0.87 -9.36 8.47
N VAL A 129 1.59 -10.40 8.04
CA VAL A 129 1.91 -10.62 6.62
C VAL A 129 0.64 -10.79 5.78
N LEU A 130 -0.39 -11.45 6.32
CA LEU A 130 -1.67 -11.61 5.63
C LEU A 130 -2.36 -10.25 5.41
N THR A 131 -2.40 -9.40 6.44
CA THR A 131 -3.03 -8.07 6.36
C THR A 131 -2.33 -7.19 5.33
N GLU A 132 -1.01 -7.04 5.43
CA GLU A 132 -0.23 -6.23 4.49
C GLU A 132 -0.27 -6.81 3.07
N GLY A 133 -0.29 -8.14 2.96
CA GLY A 133 -0.45 -8.82 1.67
C GLY A 133 -1.82 -8.61 1.04
N ILE A 134 -2.90 -8.52 1.81
CA ILE A 134 -4.23 -8.15 1.30
C ILE A 134 -4.20 -6.71 0.76
N GLU A 135 -3.51 -5.78 1.43
CA GLU A 135 -3.34 -4.41 0.93
C GLU A 135 -2.54 -4.39 -0.37
N VAL A 136 -1.46 -5.16 -0.48
CA VAL A 136 -0.71 -5.34 -1.74
C VAL A 136 -1.62 -5.87 -2.86
N VAL A 137 -2.43 -6.90 -2.60
CA VAL A 137 -3.37 -7.44 -3.60
C VAL A 137 -4.39 -6.39 -4.01
N ALA A 138 -4.94 -5.64 -3.05
CA ALA A 138 -5.90 -4.57 -3.33
C ALA A 138 -5.27 -3.46 -4.19
N ILE A 139 -4.02 -3.05 -3.91
CA ILE A 139 -3.26 -2.07 -4.69
C ILE A 139 -3.06 -2.59 -6.14
N VAL A 140 -2.59 -3.82 -6.30
CA VAL A 140 -2.35 -4.42 -7.62
C VAL A 140 -3.65 -4.50 -8.42
N LEU A 141 -4.74 -4.92 -7.80
CA LEU A 141 -6.05 -4.96 -8.45
C LEU A 141 -6.54 -3.55 -8.81
N ALA A 142 -6.43 -2.59 -7.90
CA ALA A 142 -6.85 -1.21 -8.15
C ALA A 142 -6.07 -0.57 -9.30
N LEU A 143 -4.74 -0.70 -9.32
CA LEU A 143 -3.87 -0.09 -10.33
C LEU A 143 -3.76 -0.91 -11.62
N GLY A 144 -3.92 -2.23 -11.52
CA GLY A 144 -3.74 -3.17 -12.63
C GLY A 144 -4.98 -3.45 -13.45
N SER A 145 -6.16 -3.07 -12.96
CA SER A 145 -7.39 -3.33 -13.69
C SER A 145 -7.46 -2.48 -14.98
N GLY A 146 -8.12 -2.98 -15.99
CA GLY A 146 -8.31 -2.32 -17.29
C GLY A 146 -7.70 -3.11 -18.44
N THR A 147 -6.42 -3.40 -18.44
CA THR A 147 -5.77 -4.18 -19.50
C THR A 147 -4.76 -5.16 -18.93
N THR A 148 -4.43 -6.20 -19.71
CA THR A 148 -3.35 -7.14 -19.34
C THR A 148 -2.03 -6.42 -19.15
N GLN A 149 -1.77 -5.33 -19.87
CA GLN A 149 -0.55 -4.56 -19.76
C GLN A 149 -0.47 -3.77 -18.44
N THR A 150 -1.58 -3.17 -18.01
CA THR A 150 -1.64 -2.45 -16.72
C THR A 150 -1.52 -3.42 -15.55
N LEU A 151 -2.18 -4.58 -15.63
CA LEU A 151 -2.07 -5.63 -14.62
C LEU A 151 -0.64 -6.17 -14.51
N ALA A 152 0.01 -6.43 -15.65
CA ALA A 152 1.40 -6.86 -15.67
C ALA A 152 2.35 -5.82 -15.09
N ALA A 153 2.13 -4.53 -15.38
CA ALA A 153 2.93 -3.43 -14.82
C ALA A 153 2.75 -3.30 -13.31
N ALA A 154 1.51 -3.31 -12.81
CA ALA A 154 1.22 -3.23 -11.39
C ALA A 154 1.77 -4.45 -10.63
N THR A 155 1.56 -5.66 -11.15
CA THR A 155 2.09 -6.90 -10.56
C THR A 155 3.62 -6.89 -10.56
N GLY A 156 4.25 -6.49 -11.67
CA GLY A 156 5.71 -6.37 -11.78
C GLY A 156 6.27 -5.37 -10.76
N GLY A 157 5.63 -4.20 -10.62
CA GLY A 157 6.01 -3.19 -9.61
C GLY A 157 5.92 -3.76 -8.19
N ALA A 158 4.83 -4.44 -7.85
CA ALA A 158 4.63 -5.06 -6.54
C ALA A 158 5.68 -6.15 -6.24
N LEU A 159 5.95 -7.03 -7.21
CA LEU A 159 6.95 -8.10 -7.02
C LEU A 159 8.36 -7.52 -6.83
N ILE A 160 8.73 -6.51 -7.63
CA ILE A 160 10.03 -5.83 -7.47
C ILE A 160 10.13 -5.18 -6.09
N ALA A 161 9.05 -4.55 -5.60
CA ALA A 161 9.01 -3.94 -4.28
C ALA A 161 9.23 -4.99 -3.17
N ILE A 162 8.49 -6.09 -3.21
CA ILE A 162 8.60 -7.16 -2.22
C ILE A 162 10.02 -7.75 -2.20
N VAL A 163 10.59 -8.04 -3.38
CA VAL A 163 11.95 -8.57 -3.48
C VAL A 163 12.98 -7.56 -2.98
N ALA A 164 12.88 -6.29 -3.39
CA ALA A 164 13.79 -5.24 -2.94
C ALA A 164 13.76 -5.06 -1.43
N VAL A 165 12.57 -5.02 -0.81
CA VAL A 165 12.41 -4.89 0.64
C VAL A 165 12.92 -6.13 1.37
N ALA A 166 12.66 -7.35 0.85
CA ALA A 166 13.18 -8.57 1.43
C ALA A 166 14.72 -8.61 1.41
N LEU A 167 15.35 -8.22 0.29
CA LEU A 167 16.80 -8.13 0.17
C LEU A 167 17.41 -7.09 1.12
N LEU A 168 16.77 -5.92 1.23
CA LEU A 168 17.15 -4.88 2.20
C LEU A 168 17.04 -5.41 3.64
N GLY A 169 15.97 -6.14 3.96
CA GLY A 169 15.79 -6.74 5.28
C GLY A 169 16.86 -7.74 5.66
N VAL A 170 17.38 -8.50 4.68
CA VAL A 170 18.53 -9.42 4.89
C VAL A 170 19.84 -8.64 5.05
N ALA A 171 20.03 -7.56 4.28
CA ALA A 171 21.24 -6.75 4.30
C ALA A 171 21.35 -5.84 5.54
N VAL A 172 20.21 -5.30 5.99
CA VAL A 172 20.13 -4.38 7.13
C VAL A 172 19.62 -5.14 8.35
N ARG A 173 20.54 -5.55 9.23
CA ARG A 173 20.22 -6.28 10.48
C ARG A 173 19.54 -5.40 11.55
N GLY A 174 18.87 -4.34 11.17
CA GLY A 174 18.21 -3.37 12.06
C GLY A 174 16.93 -2.82 11.46
N PRO A 175 16.17 -2.04 12.24
CA PRO A 175 14.93 -1.43 11.75
C PRO A 175 15.23 -0.52 10.55
N LEU A 176 14.32 -0.51 9.58
CA LEU A 176 14.40 0.28 8.35
C LEU A 176 14.14 1.78 8.62
N GLU A 177 14.82 2.34 9.61
CA GLU A 177 14.64 3.70 10.15
C GLU A 177 14.81 4.81 9.10
N ARG A 178 15.49 4.49 7.98
CA ARG A 178 15.84 5.48 6.94
C ARG A 178 14.80 5.60 5.84
N VAL A 179 13.75 4.77 5.85
CA VAL A 179 12.73 4.85 4.82
C VAL A 179 11.78 5.99 5.13
N PRO A 180 11.60 6.96 4.21
CA PRO A 180 10.71 8.10 4.41
C PRO A 180 9.23 7.70 4.22
N GLU A 181 8.75 6.74 5.00
CA GLU A 181 7.40 6.15 4.89
C GLU A 181 6.29 7.20 4.87
N ASN A 182 6.43 8.24 5.72
CA ASN A 182 5.42 9.30 5.77
C ASN A 182 5.32 10.08 4.44
N ALA A 183 6.45 10.30 3.76
CA ALA A 183 6.48 10.94 2.44
C ALA A 183 5.96 9.98 1.36
N LEU A 184 6.34 8.71 1.41
CA LEU A 184 5.85 7.69 0.48
C LEU A 184 4.33 7.56 0.59
N LYS A 185 3.77 7.43 1.80
CA LYS A 185 2.31 7.37 2.01
C LYS A 185 1.59 8.63 1.56
N TYR A 186 2.25 9.80 1.58
CA TYR A 186 1.68 11.02 1.01
C TYR A 186 1.56 10.93 -0.51
N VAL A 187 2.65 10.57 -1.19
CA VAL A 187 2.68 10.43 -2.66
C VAL A 187 1.73 9.34 -3.13
N VAL A 188 1.82 8.15 -2.52
CA VAL A 188 0.95 7.02 -2.84
C VAL A 188 -0.51 7.36 -2.57
N GLY A 189 -0.81 8.02 -1.45
CA GLY A 189 -2.17 8.46 -1.13
C GLY A 189 -2.75 9.39 -2.19
N VAL A 190 -1.95 10.32 -2.73
CA VAL A 190 -2.36 11.17 -3.87
C VAL A 190 -2.67 10.33 -5.10
N MET A 191 -1.76 9.43 -5.48
CA MET A 191 -1.89 8.61 -6.69
C MET A 191 -3.10 7.67 -6.60
N VAL A 192 -3.23 6.92 -5.52
CA VAL A 192 -4.34 5.97 -5.32
C VAL A 192 -5.68 6.70 -5.21
N THR A 193 -5.73 7.91 -4.63
CA THR A 193 -6.94 8.74 -4.62
C THR A 193 -7.32 9.18 -6.02
N ALA A 194 -6.37 9.64 -6.83
CA ALA A 194 -6.60 10.03 -8.23
C ALA A 194 -7.13 8.85 -9.06
N PHE A 195 -6.54 7.67 -8.88
CA PHE A 195 -7.03 6.43 -9.49
C PHE A 195 -8.46 6.11 -9.07
N GLY A 196 -8.74 6.20 -7.78
CA GLY A 196 -10.08 5.97 -7.26
C GLY A 196 -11.12 6.91 -7.89
N ILE A 197 -10.80 8.19 -8.05
CA ILE A 197 -11.65 9.16 -8.75
C ILE A 197 -11.85 8.78 -10.22
N PHE A 198 -10.74 8.47 -10.92
CA PHE A 198 -10.75 8.12 -12.33
C PHE A 198 -11.68 6.91 -12.60
N TRP A 199 -11.47 5.83 -11.90
CA TRP A 199 -12.22 4.60 -12.10
C TRP A 199 -13.66 4.64 -11.61
N THR A 200 -13.91 5.36 -10.51
CA THR A 200 -15.28 5.62 -10.07
C THR A 200 -16.03 6.40 -11.15
N GLY A 201 -15.39 7.41 -11.74
CA GLY A 201 -15.96 8.19 -12.85
C GLY A 201 -16.28 7.31 -14.06
N GLU A 202 -15.34 6.47 -14.52
CA GLU A 202 -15.56 5.53 -15.63
C GLU A 202 -16.69 4.55 -15.32
N GLY A 203 -16.73 4.01 -14.09
CA GLY A 203 -17.82 3.14 -13.64
C GLY A 203 -19.18 3.82 -13.66
N LEU A 204 -19.23 5.14 -13.42
CA LEU A 204 -20.44 5.97 -13.54
C LEU A 204 -20.73 6.41 -14.98
N GLY A 205 -19.86 6.10 -15.94
CA GLY A 205 -20.01 6.44 -17.35
C GLY A 205 -19.42 7.79 -17.74
N VAL A 206 -18.56 8.36 -16.90
CA VAL A 206 -17.80 9.58 -17.24
C VAL A 206 -16.76 9.24 -18.31
N SER A 207 -16.75 10.01 -19.41
CA SER A 207 -15.68 10.00 -20.40
C SER A 207 -14.69 11.09 -20.04
N TRP A 208 -13.48 10.70 -19.63
CA TRP A 208 -12.47 11.66 -19.23
C TRP A 208 -11.85 12.35 -20.44
N PRO A 209 -11.67 13.70 -20.41
CA PRO A 209 -10.90 14.39 -21.44
C PRO A 209 -9.47 13.83 -21.50
N ALA A 210 -9.00 13.54 -22.73
CA ALA A 210 -7.69 12.97 -23.01
C ALA A 210 -7.45 11.58 -22.37
N ASP A 211 -8.50 10.81 -22.14
CA ASP A 211 -8.47 9.42 -21.66
C ASP A 211 -7.52 9.22 -20.46
N ASP A 212 -6.53 8.35 -20.56
CA ASP A 212 -5.59 8.03 -19.48
C ASP A 212 -4.75 9.22 -18.98
N VAL A 213 -4.62 10.31 -19.77
CA VAL A 213 -3.94 11.54 -19.33
C VAL A 213 -4.70 12.21 -18.17
N ALA A 214 -5.99 11.91 -18.03
CA ALA A 214 -6.81 12.38 -16.92
C ALA A 214 -6.21 12.05 -15.55
N LEU A 215 -5.54 10.93 -15.41
CA LEU A 215 -4.89 10.55 -14.16
C LEU A 215 -3.86 11.58 -13.69
N PHE A 216 -3.11 12.18 -14.60
CA PHE A 216 -2.09 13.17 -14.23
C PHE A 216 -2.71 14.47 -13.73
N TYR A 217 -3.76 14.98 -14.38
CA TYR A 217 -4.40 16.20 -13.89
C TYR A 217 -5.24 15.93 -12.63
N LEU A 218 -5.86 14.75 -12.48
CA LEU A 218 -6.53 14.36 -11.25
C LEU A 218 -5.52 14.25 -10.09
N ALA A 219 -4.36 13.63 -10.33
CA ALA A 219 -3.29 13.58 -9.33
C ALA A 219 -2.79 14.98 -8.95
N ALA A 220 -2.64 15.88 -9.92
CA ALA A 220 -2.27 17.28 -9.66
C ALA A 220 -3.33 18.01 -8.82
N ILE A 221 -4.62 17.82 -9.11
CA ILE A 221 -5.72 18.41 -8.34
C ILE A 221 -5.71 17.86 -6.91
N VAL A 222 -5.59 16.55 -6.72
CA VAL A 222 -5.54 15.91 -5.40
C VAL A 222 -4.32 16.40 -4.63
N LEU A 223 -3.16 16.51 -5.28
CA LEU A 223 -1.93 17.03 -4.67
C LEU A 223 -2.09 18.48 -4.22
N ALA A 224 -2.67 19.33 -5.06
CA ALA A 224 -2.95 20.74 -4.72
C ALA A 224 -3.92 20.84 -3.54
N ALA A 225 -5.01 20.06 -3.53
CA ALA A 225 -5.96 20.00 -2.43
C ALA A 225 -5.31 19.50 -1.13
N ALA A 226 -4.46 18.50 -1.22
CA ALA A 226 -3.73 17.98 -0.06
C ALA A 226 -2.72 19.01 0.48
N GLY A 227 -2.00 19.70 -0.41
CA GLY A 227 -1.04 20.75 -0.05
C GLY A 227 -1.70 21.96 0.63
N THR A 228 -2.81 22.46 0.05
CA THR A 228 -3.58 23.57 0.63
C THR A 228 -4.16 23.19 2.00
N THR A 229 -4.71 21.98 2.12
CA THR A 229 -5.23 21.46 3.39
C THR A 229 -4.13 21.36 4.45
N THR A 230 -2.94 20.85 4.06
CA THR A 230 -1.78 20.76 4.96
C THR A 230 -1.36 22.14 5.45
N GLY A 231 -1.27 23.13 4.54
CA GLY A 231 -0.94 24.53 4.86
C GLY A 231 -1.96 25.16 5.83
N ALA A 232 -3.24 25.03 5.54
CA ALA A 232 -4.31 25.56 6.37
C ALA A 232 -4.34 24.93 7.79
N LEU A 233 -3.99 23.64 7.90
CA LEU A 233 -3.90 22.97 9.19
C LEU A 233 -2.68 23.41 9.99
N ARG A 234 -1.55 23.74 9.34
CA ARG A 234 -0.35 24.26 10.01
C ARG A 234 -0.58 25.64 10.60
N THR A 235 -1.22 26.55 9.85
CA THR A 235 -1.47 27.93 10.30
C THR A 235 -2.39 28.00 11.52
N ARG A 236 -3.32 27.06 11.67
CA ARG A 236 -4.22 26.97 12.84
C ARG A 236 -3.56 26.44 14.11
N THR A 237 -2.31 26.01 14.06
CA THR A 237 -1.53 25.48 15.19
C THR A 237 -0.42 26.42 15.65
N ALA A 238 -0.15 27.52 14.94
CA ALA A 238 0.77 28.55 15.42
C ALA A 238 0.14 29.24 16.65
N PRO A 239 0.75 29.22 17.86
CA PRO A 239 0.27 30.00 18.98
C PRO A 239 0.41 31.47 18.62
N SER A 240 -0.66 32.23 18.84
CA SER A 240 -0.71 33.72 18.79
C SER A 240 0.19 34.31 19.86
#